data_8c9d46c91f3ff3b78c77d17e80c0dc29
#
_entry.id   8c9d46c91f3ff3b78c77d17e80c0dc29
#
_cell.length_a   1.000
_cell.length_b   1.000
_cell.length_c   1.000
_cell.angle_alpha   90.00
_cell.angle_beta   90.00
_cell.angle_gamma   90.00
#
_symmetry.space_group_name_H-M   'P 1'
#
loop_
_entity.id
_entity.type
_entity.pdbx_description
1 polymer ?
#
loop_
_entity_poly.entity_id
_entity_poly.type
_entity_poly.pdbx_seq_one_letter_code
_entity_poly.pdbx_strand_id
1 'polypeptide(L)'
;MLVVDASVALPACGSRDGFDVFGTEELVAPPLLWSESRSALHEALFRREISSVQALRTLDALDHAPIRARTQRRISRRAWDLANEMGWAKTYDAEYLALAQLLDCRFVTLDARLHRGAARLGFVISPAEL
;
A
#
# COMPACT_ATOMS: atom_id res chain seq x y z
N MET A 1 5.74 8.49 -10.44
CA MET A 1 4.53 8.09 -9.69
C MET A 1 4.66 6.63 -9.29
N LEU A 2 4.30 6.32 -8.06
CA LEU A 2 4.33 4.96 -7.49
C LEU A 2 3.04 4.69 -6.73
N VAL A 3 2.46 3.52 -6.93
CA VAL A 3 1.40 3.01 -6.03
C VAL A 3 2.07 2.36 -4.83
N VAL A 4 1.58 2.65 -3.62
CA VAL A 4 2.06 2.07 -2.37
C VAL A 4 0.90 1.43 -1.60
N ASP A 5 1.18 0.41 -0.81
CA ASP A 5 0.20 -0.25 0.07
C ASP A 5 0.47 0.02 1.55
N ALA A 6 -0.35 -0.56 2.42
CA ALA A 6 -0.24 -0.39 3.86
C ALA A 6 1.09 -0.95 4.41
N SER A 7 1.65 -1.98 3.78
CA SER A 7 2.94 -2.55 4.20
C SER A 7 4.10 -1.56 4.07
N VAL A 8 3.98 -0.63 3.12
CA VAL A 8 4.93 0.45 2.90
C VAL A 8 4.55 1.69 3.71
N ALA A 9 3.28 2.08 3.68
CA ALA A 9 2.82 3.32 4.31
C ALA A 9 2.97 3.31 5.84
N LEU A 10 2.62 2.23 6.53
CA LEU A 10 2.69 2.18 7.98
C LEU A 10 4.11 2.29 8.54
N PRO A 11 5.10 1.52 8.07
CA PRO A 11 6.48 1.71 8.53
C PRO A 11 7.02 3.11 8.22
N ALA A 12 6.67 3.67 7.06
CA ALA A 12 7.08 5.03 6.70
C ALA A 12 6.47 6.07 7.63
N CYS A 13 5.19 5.93 8.00
CA CYS A 13 4.54 6.80 9.00
C CYS A 13 5.12 6.64 10.40
N GLY A 14 5.63 5.48 10.74
CA GLY A 14 6.26 5.19 12.03
C GLY A 14 7.72 5.70 12.14
N SER A 15 8.30 6.15 11.05
CA SER A 15 9.68 6.66 10.97
C SER A 15 9.69 8.15 10.63
N ARG A 16 10.64 8.90 11.20
CA ARG A 16 10.78 10.33 10.93
C ARG A 16 11.02 10.62 9.44
N ASP A 17 11.87 9.83 8.82
CA ASP A 17 12.33 10.02 7.43
C ASP A 17 11.83 8.88 6.52
N GLY A 18 10.71 8.25 6.90
CA GLY A 18 10.25 7.03 6.26
C GLY A 18 9.82 7.18 4.80
N PHE A 19 9.49 8.40 4.37
CA PHE A 19 9.15 8.69 2.98
C PHE A 19 10.32 9.18 2.13
N ASP A 20 11.47 9.46 2.72
CA ASP A 20 12.64 10.01 2.00
C ASP A 20 13.20 9.04 0.95
N VAL A 21 13.02 7.75 1.16
CA VAL A 21 13.44 6.71 0.21
C VAL A 21 12.78 6.87 -1.18
N PHE A 22 11.61 7.50 -1.23
CA PHE A 22 10.89 7.73 -2.48
C PHE A 22 11.32 8.99 -3.23
N GLY A 23 12.16 9.83 -2.63
CA GLY A 23 12.69 11.05 -3.24
C GLY A 23 11.56 11.99 -3.68
N THR A 24 11.52 12.32 -4.96
CA THR A 24 10.52 13.22 -5.55
C THR A 24 9.34 12.48 -6.21
N GLU A 25 9.24 11.18 -6.01
CA GLU A 25 8.13 10.40 -6.59
C GLU A 25 6.78 10.81 -5.99
N GLU A 26 5.78 10.97 -6.84
CA GLU A 26 4.40 11.11 -6.41
C GLU A 26 3.88 9.75 -5.91
N LEU A 27 3.48 9.68 -4.66
CA LEU A 27 2.92 8.47 -4.07
C LEU A 27 1.39 8.51 -4.15
N VAL A 28 0.82 7.42 -4.64
CA VAL A 28 -0.63 7.27 -4.78
C VAL A 28 -1.10 5.92 -4.24
N ALA A 29 -2.36 5.85 -3.85
CA ALA A 29 -2.98 4.62 -3.40
C ALA A 29 -4.50 4.66 -3.60
N PRO A 30 -5.17 3.49 -3.71
CA PRO A 30 -6.61 3.46 -3.62
C PRO A 30 -7.08 3.89 -2.23
N PRO A 31 -8.30 4.44 -2.07
CA PRO A 31 -8.82 4.88 -0.76
C PRO A 31 -8.77 3.82 0.33
N LEU A 32 -8.82 2.56 -0.03
CA LEU A 32 -8.77 1.44 0.92
C LEU A 32 -7.46 1.42 1.74
N LEU A 33 -6.38 2.04 1.27
CA LEU A 33 -5.10 2.10 1.99
C LEU A 33 -5.28 2.63 3.42
N TRP A 34 -6.05 3.69 3.59
CA TRP A 34 -6.24 4.33 4.91
C TRP A 34 -7.03 3.44 5.87
N SER A 35 -8.07 2.76 5.38
CA SER A 35 -8.84 1.80 6.19
C SER A 35 -8.02 0.58 6.58
N GLU A 36 -7.27 0.01 5.66
CA GLU A 36 -6.37 -1.11 5.93
C GLU A 36 -5.28 -0.71 6.93
N SER A 37 -4.66 0.44 6.73
CA SER A 37 -3.58 0.93 7.58
C SER A 37 -4.08 1.21 9.01
N ARG A 38 -5.22 1.88 9.17
CA ARG A 38 -5.82 2.09 10.49
C ARG A 38 -6.14 0.78 11.19
N SER A 39 -6.69 -0.17 10.46
CA SER A 39 -7.04 -1.48 11.02
C SER A 39 -5.79 -2.24 11.48
N ALA A 40 -4.75 -2.29 10.66
CA ALA A 40 -3.49 -2.93 11.01
C ALA A 40 -2.81 -2.26 12.21
N LEU A 41 -2.82 -0.94 12.26
CA LEU A 41 -2.28 -0.17 13.38
C LEU A 41 -3.03 -0.44 14.69
N HIS A 42 -4.36 -0.47 14.62
CA HIS A 42 -5.20 -0.74 15.78
C HIS A 42 -5.04 -2.19 16.27
N GLU A 43 -4.89 -3.14 15.36
CA GLU A 43 -4.57 -4.53 15.72
C GLU A 43 -3.25 -4.63 16.48
N ALA A 44 -2.21 -3.92 16.03
CA ALA A 44 -0.92 -3.89 16.71
C ALA A 44 -1.05 -3.34 18.14
N LEU A 45 -1.84 -2.27 18.34
CA LEU A 45 -2.16 -1.73 19.65
C LEU A 45 -2.93 -2.75 20.51
N PHE A 46 -3.95 -3.36 19.95
CA PHE A 46 -4.77 -4.36 20.64
C PHE A 46 -3.93 -5.57 21.10
N ARG A 47 -2.98 -6.00 20.29
CA ARG A 47 -2.04 -7.09 20.62
C ARG A 47 -0.88 -6.63 21.52
N ARG A 48 -0.86 -5.37 21.92
CA ARG A 48 0.19 -4.76 22.77
C ARG A 48 1.59 -4.83 22.14
N GLU A 49 1.67 -4.80 20.82
CA GLU A 49 2.93 -4.75 20.08
C GLU A 49 3.50 -3.32 20.04
N ILE A 50 2.64 -2.32 20.21
CA ILE A 50 3.00 -0.90 20.29
C ILE A 50 2.26 -0.22 21.43
N SER A 51 2.78 0.91 21.90
CA SER A 51 2.12 1.74 22.91
C SER A 51 1.01 2.60 22.30
N SER A 52 0.09 3.09 23.15
CA SER A 52 -0.95 4.05 22.73
C SER A 52 -0.34 5.32 22.15
N VAL A 53 0.78 5.80 22.71
CA VAL A 53 1.47 7.02 22.22
C VAL A 53 2.03 6.78 20.82
N GLN A 54 2.67 5.65 20.57
CA GLN A 54 3.17 5.26 19.25
C GLN A 54 2.04 5.11 18.24
N ALA A 55 0.94 4.46 18.63
CA ALA A 55 -0.21 4.26 17.78
C ALA A 55 -0.82 5.60 17.33
N LEU A 56 -1.03 6.53 18.26
CA LEU A 56 -1.61 7.84 17.94
C LEU A 56 -0.66 8.71 17.09
N ARG A 57 0.64 8.65 17.31
CA ARG A 57 1.62 9.33 16.46
C ARG A 57 1.60 8.79 15.03
N THR A 58 1.57 7.48 14.88
CA THR A 58 1.52 6.85 13.54
C THR A 58 0.20 7.13 12.85
N LEU A 59 -0.92 7.12 13.59
CA LEU A 59 -2.23 7.48 13.06
C LEU A 59 -2.26 8.92 12.53
N ASP A 60 -1.73 9.87 13.30
CA ASP A 60 -1.61 11.27 12.87
C ASP A 60 -0.72 11.40 11.63
N ALA A 61 0.43 10.73 11.61
CA ALA A 61 1.31 10.70 10.46
C ALA A 61 0.64 10.10 9.22
N LEU A 62 -0.20 9.08 9.38
CA LEU A 62 -0.96 8.49 8.29
C LEU A 62 -1.96 9.49 7.67
N ASP A 63 -2.64 10.27 8.51
CA ASP A 63 -3.59 11.28 8.05
C ASP A 63 -2.91 12.44 7.28
N HIS A 64 -1.62 12.66 7.53
CA HIS A 64 -0.80 13.68 6.87
C HIS A 64 0.25 13.12 5.91
N ALA A 65 0.19 11.82 5.63
CA ALA A 65 1.16 11.16 4.75
C ALA A 65 1.15 11.77 3.33
N PRO A 66 2.31 11.89 2.67
CA PRO A 66 2.42 12.43 1.33
C PRO A 66 1.95 11.41 0.28
N ILE A 67 0.79 10.82 0.51
CA ILE A 67 0.17 9.82 -0.37
C ILE A 67 -1.18 10.37 -0.83
N ARG A 68 -1.39 10.41 -2.13
CA ARG A 68 -2.67 10.83 -2.71
C ARG A 68 -3.62 9.66 -2.90
N ALA A 69 -4.85 9.81 -2.45
CA ALA A 69 -5.92 8.89 -2.83
C ALA A 69 -6.22 9.03 -4.34
N ARG A 70 -6.19 7.93 -5.06
CA ARG A 70 -6.52 7.87 -6.48
C ARG A 70 -7.56 6.79 -6.74
N THR A 71 -8.51 7.11 -7.59
CA THR A 71 -9.47 6.16 -8.10
C THR A 71 -9.43 6.15 -9.62
N GLN A 72 -9.83 5.06 -10.22
CA GLN A 72 -9.97 4.92 -11.66
C GLN A 72 -11.29 4.26 -11.98
N ARG A 73 -11.94 4.70 -13.06
CA ARG A 73 -13.25 4.21 -13.45
C ARG A 73 -13.30 2.68 -13.63
N ARG A 74 -12.19 2.08 -14.09
CA ARG A 74 -12.08 0.66 -14.38
C ARG A 74 -11.52 -0.19 -13.24
N ILE A 75 -11.24 0.42 -12.09
CA ILE A 75 -10.52 -0.29 -11.01
C ILE A 75 -11.27 -1.52 -10.53
N SER A 76 -12.57 -1.43 -10.37
CA SER A 76 -13.40 -2.52 -9.85
C SER A 76 -13.30 -3.76 -10.75
N ARG A 77 -13.55 -3.61 -12.04
CA ARG A 77 -13.46 -4.73 -12.99
C ARG A 77 -12.03 -5.24 -13.14
N ARG A 78 -11.05 -4.34 -13.20
CA ARG A 78 -9.65 -4.76 -13.35
C ARG A 78 -9.15 -5.51 -12.12
N ALA A 79 -9.49 -5.07 -10.91
CA ALA A 79 -9.16 -5.77 -9.68
C ALA A 79 -9.81 -7.15 -9.62
N TRP A 80 -11.06 -7.25 -10.05
CA TRP A 80 -11.77 -8.53 -10.16
C TRP A 80 -11.05 -9.50 -11.09
N ASP A 81 -10.71 -9.06 -12.30
CA ASP A 81 -10.02 -9.88 -13.29
C ASP A 81 -8.63 -10.30 -12.79
N LEU A 82 -7.87 -9.39 -12.15
CA LEU A 82 -6.57 -9.71 -11.57
C LEU A 82 -6.68 -10.75 -10.45
N ALA A 83 -7.66 -10.61 -9.57
CA ALA A 83 -7.87 -11.59 -8.50
C ALA A 83 -8.16 -12.99 -9.08
N ASN A 84 -8.96 -13.06 -10.16
CA ASN A 84 -9.20 -14.32 -10.87
C ASN A 84 -7.91 -14.88 -11.48
N GLU A 85 -7.14 -14.06 -12.20
CA GLU A 85 -5.87 -14.46 -12.82
C GLU A 85 -4.86 -14.97 -11.80
N MET A 86 -4.82 -14.32 -10.62
CA MET A 86 -3.89 -14.65 -9.54
C MET A 86 -4.37 -15.81 -8.66
N GLY A 87 -5.62 -16.22 -8.78
CA GLY A 87 -6.22 -17.25 -7.93
C GLY A 87 -6.47 -16.76 -6.50
N TRP A 88 -6.71 -15.46 -6.30
CA TRP A 88 -6.95 -14.88 -4.98
C TRP A 88 -8.43 -14.86 -4.62
N ALA A 89 -8.73 -15.25 -3.37
CA ALA A 89 -10.11 -15.23 -2.86
C ALA A 89 -10.60 -13.80 -2.57
N LYS A 90 -9.69 -12.90 -2.18
CA LYS A 90 -9.99 -11.50 -1.86
C LYS A 90 -9.47 -10.58 -2.95
N THR A 91 -10.10 -9.41 -3.09
CA THR A 91 -9.76 -8.44 -4.14
C THR A 91 -8.95 -7.24 -3.62
N TYR A 92 -8.65 -7.15 -2.32
CA TYR A 92 -7.98 -5.98 -1.75
C TYR A 92 -6.59 -5.73 -2.37
N ASP A 93 -5.73 -6.73 -2.40
CA ASP A 93 -4.40 -6.60 -3.01
C ASP A 93 -4.49 -6.35 -4.52
N ALA A 94 -5.50 -6.92 -5.17
CA ALA A 94 -5.76 -6.70 -6.58
C ALA A 94 -6.14 -5.25 -6.92
N GLU A 95 -6.70 -4.49 -5.98
CA GLU A 95 -7.00 -3.07 -6.20
C GLU A 95 -5.71 -2.23 -6.35
N TYR A 96 -4.67 -2.52 -5.57
CA TYR A 96 -3.37 -1.85 -5.73
C TYR A 96 -2.73 -2.19 -7.09
N LEU A 97 -2.77 -3.46 -7.47
CA LEU A 97 -2.28 -3.90 -8.79
C LEU A 97 -3.07 -3.25 -9.93
N ALA A 98 -4.39 -3.23 -9.81
CA ALA A 98 -5.26 -2.61 -10.81
C ALA A 98 -4.97 -1.11 -10.97
N LEU A 99 -4.80 -0.40 -9.84
CA LEU A 99 -4.48 1.03 -9.88
C LEU A 99 -3.15 1.27 -10.58
N ALA A 100 -2.11 0.50 -10.24
CA ALA A 100 -0.79 0.64 -10.85
C ALA A 100 -0.83 0.39 -12.37
N GLN A 101 -1.54 -0.66 -12.81
CA GLN A 101 -1.72 -0.93 -14.24
C GLN A 101 -2.48 0.18 -14.95
N LEU A 102 -3.57 0.66 -14.37
CA LEU A 102 -4.41 1.70 -14.99
C LEU A 102 -3.70 3.06 -15.04
N LEU A 103 -2.78 3.31 -14.12
CA LEU A 103 -1.94 4.51 -14.11
C LEU A 103 -0.61 4.35 -14.86
N ASP A 104 -0.34 3.14 -15.38
CA ASP A 104 0.93 2.80 -16.04
C ASP A 104 2.16 3.15 -15.20
N CYS A 105 2.15 2.71 -13.93
CA CYS A 105 3.22 2.97 -12.99
C CYS A 105 3.57 1.71 -12.17
N ARG A 106 4.66 1.80 -11.39
CA ARG A 106 5.09 0.69 -10.53
C ARG A 106 4.28 0.65 -9.23
N PHE A 107 4.13 -0.54 -8.69
CA PHE A 107 3.56 -0.79 -7.38
C PHE A 107 4.66 -1.24 -6.42
N VAL A 108 4.80 -0.53 -5.30
CA VAL A 108 5.81 -0.80 -4.28
C VAL A 108 5.14 -1.46 -3.07
N THR A 109 5.65 -2.61 -2.68
CA THR A 109 5.16 -3.37 -1.52
C THR A 109 6.30 -3.96 -0.70
N LEU A 110 6.11 -4.06 0.62
CA LEU A 110 6.97 -4.81 1.54
C LEU A 110 6.41 -6.21 1.83
N ASP A 111 5.21 -6.52 1.36
CA ASP A 111 4.63 -7.84 1.49
C ASP A 111 5.34 -8.81 0.54
N ALA A 112 6.22 -9.65 1.10
CA ALA A 112 7.00 -10.61 0.34
C ALA A 112 6.13 -11.64 -0.41
N ARG A 113 4.99 -12.01 0.15
CA ARG A 113 4.03 -12.93 -0.47
C ARG A 113 3.39 -12.31 -1.70
N LEU A 114 2.93 -11.07 -1.56
CA LEU A 114 2.34 -10.30 -2.66
C LEU A 114 3.38 -10.04 -3.77
N HIS A 115 4.57 -9.60 -3.39
CA HIS A 115 5.67 -9.36 -4.32
C HIS A 115 5.99 -10.63 -5.15
N ARG A 116 6.17 -11.78 -4.49
CA ARG A 116 6.45 -13.03 -5.19
C ARG A 116 5.28 -13.48 -6.08
N GLY A 117 4.06 -13.40 -5.57
CA GLY A 117 2.87 -13.81 -6.30
C GLY A 117 2.60 -12.98 -7.55
N ALA A 118 2.93 -11.69 -7.50
CA ALA A 118 2.67 -10.74 -8.59
C ALA A 118 3.92 -10.42 -9.44
N ALA A 119 5.09 -11.02 -9.16
CA ALA A 119 6.34 -10.72 -9.84
C ALA A 119 6.26 -10.88 -11.36
N ARG A 120 5.48 -11.84 -11.85
CA ARG A 120 5.27 -12.06 -13.29
C ARG A 120 4.61 -10.91 -14.03
N LEU A 121 3.97 -9.98 -13.30
CA LEU A 121 3.35 -8.81 -13.91
C LEU A 121 4.38 -7.74 -14.31
N GLY A 122 5.59 -7.79 -13.75
CA GLY A 122 6.73 -6.96 -14.16
C GLY A 122 6.74 -5.52 -13.65
N PHE A 123 5.70 -5.08 -12.92
CA PHE A 123 5.64 -3.72 -12.38
C PHE A 123 5.58 -3.67 -10.84
N VAL A 124 5.60 -4.82 -10.17
CA VAL A 124 5.60 -4.92 -8.71
C VAL A 124 7.04 -4.99 -8.21
N ILE A 125 7.40 -4.08 -7.33
CA ILE A 125 8.76 -3.96 -6.79
C ILE A 125 8.75 -3.83 -5.28
N SER A 126 9.88 -4.13 -4.66
CA SER A 126 10.15 -3.80 -3.26
C SER A 126 10.81 -2.42 -3.17
N PRO A 127 10.81 -1.76 -2.00
CA PRO A 127 11.54 -0.50 -1.81
C PRO A 127 13.04 -0.60 -2.12
N ALA A 128 13.64 -1.78 -1.98
CA ALA A 128 15.05 -2.01 -2.32
C ALA A 128 15.34 -1.94 -3.83
N GLU A 129 14.30 -1.98 -4.66
CA GLU A 129 14.39 -1.93 -6.12
C GLU A 129 14.05 -0.53 -6.69
N LEU A 130 13.87 0.46 -5.81
CA LEU A 130 13.73 1.86 -6.21
C LEU A 130 15.08 2.47 -6.66
#